data_492284441cbf01b4efe058138b3bf880
#
_entry.id   492284441cbf01b4efe058138b3bf880
#
_cell.length_a   1.000
_cell.length_b   1.000
_cell.length_c   1.000
_cell.angle_alpha   90.00
_cell.angle_beta   90.00
_cell.angle_gamma   90.00
#
_symmetry.space_group_name_H-M   'P 1'
#
loop_
_entity.id
_entity.type
_entity.pdbx_description
1 polymer ?
#
loop_
_entity_poly.entity_id
_entity_poly.type
_entity_poly.pdbx_seq_one_letter_code
_entity_poly.pdbx_strand_id
1 'polypeptide(L)'
;MTPARRTDAERTVFGHPIGLANLFGVELWERFSFYGMLTILGYYLYYSVSEGGLGLPQSTATGIVGAYGGLVYLSTVFGGWIGDRLLGMERTVFYGGVVVMAGHVALAILAGLAGVGVGLVLVELGSGALKANASSLLGTLYDKRDPRADGGFALFYLGVNLGAFIGPLVTGLLQTNVGFHYGFGAAAIGMALGLAQYALFRRNLGDHGRNVPNPLPRNAIRVVLGIVVVVALAVAAVLTSGLVKLANLSQATTGVIVVASALYFVAMLTSAKVTAVERSRVRAFIPLFMANAVFWSLFQQIFTVLAVYSDKRINWSIFGWTAPSNWIGSAEPVWIIALSPVFAILWTRLGDRAPTTPRKFAYGVIGMGFAFLLFLPMSGTTGKAVPALPVLGIMAVFAVSELTISPIGLAVTTKLAPEVFRAQMMALYFFSVGIGTAMSGVLARHYSPRHEFAYFGTIGAVAIVVGFVVFAVTPWVSRRMEASGEPDGGRRQGALFAETRSRKSSSRSPGPCRRTVLCAISDPVVIVAAKSRIGRENACPTRPAADPRMSPLGSPTPQLEAAPTPYSGAISGTRRG
;
A
#
# COMPACT_ATOMS: atom_id res chain seq x y z
N MET A 1 -6.40 -9.65 -43.34
CA MET A 1 -6.96 -9.29 -42.04
C MET A 1 -7.50 -10.54 -41.40
N THR A 2 -6.73 -11.20 -40.55
CA THR A 2 -7.17 -12.35 -39.76
C THR A 2 -8.12 -11.83 -38.69
N PRO A 3 -9.31 -12.42 -38.49
CA PRO A 3 -10.19 -11.96 -37.43
C PRO A 3 -9.52 -12.21 -36.08
N ALA A 4 -9.37 -11.15 -35.29
CA ALA A 4 -8.92 -11.24 -33.93
C ALA A 4 -9.75 -12.31 -33.22
N ARG A 5 -9.11 -13.36 -32.71
CA ARG A 5 -9.73 -14.32 -31.80
C ARG A 5 -10.42 -13.50 -30.71
N ARG A 6 -11.74 -13.59 -30.62
CA ARG A 6 -12.50 -13.19 -29.44
C ARG A 6 -11.85 -13.94 -28.29
N THR A 7 -11.12 -13.22 -27.49
CA THR A 7 -10.62 -13.71 -26.21
C THR A 7 -11.82 -14.22 -25.42
N ASP A 8 -11.70 -15.42 -24.88
CA ASP A 8 -12.64 -16.02 -23.94
C ASP A 8 -13.14 -14.94 -22.99
N ALA A 9 -14.47 -14.88 -22.82
CA ALA A 9 -15.10 -13.90 -21.94
C ALA A 9 -14.33 -13.93 -20.61
N GLU A 10 -13.70 -12.79 -20.23
CA GLU A 10 -12.87 -12.72 -19.03
C GLU A 10 -13.69 -13.28 -17.86
N ARG A 11 -13.20 -14.38 -17.29
CA ARG A 11 -13.84 -14.97 -16.12
C ARG A 11 -13.85 -13.93 -15.01
N THR A 12 -15.02 -13.62 -14.50
CA THR A 12 -15.21 -12.63 -13.44
C THR A 12 -15.61 -13.29 -12.14
N VAL A 13 -15.14 -12.73 -11.02
CA VAL A 13 -15.55 -13.08 -9.65
C VAL A 13 -16.11 -11.82 -9.01
N PHE A 14 -17.35 -11.85 -8.55
CA PHE A 14 -18.07 -10.68 -8.03
C PHE A 14 -18.08 -9.46 -8.98
N GLY A 15 -18.08 -9.71 -10.30
CA GLY A 15 -18.06 -8.66 -11.31
C GLY A 15 -16.68 -8.09 -11.65
N HIS A 16 -15.62 -8.54 -10.98
CA HIS A 16 -14.24 -8.13 -11.22
C HIS A 16 -13.45 -9.20 -11.99
N PRO A 17 -12.35 -8.84 -12.70
CA PRO A 17 -11.47 -9.80 -13.35
C PRO A 17 -10.97 -10.85 -12.35
N ILE A 18 -10.96 -12.13 -12.76
CA ILE A 18 -10.56 -13.25 -11.86
C ILE A 18 -9.12 -13.10 -11.34
N GLY A 19 -8.25 -12.39 -12.05
CA GLY A 19 -6.90 -12.04 -11.61
C GLY A 19 -6.88 -11.28 -10.28
N LEU A 20 -7.93 -10.49 -9.98
CA LEU A 20 -8.08 -9.82 -8.69
C LEU A 20 -8.12 -10.82 -7.53
N ALA A 21 -8.85 -11.93 -7.66
CA ALA A 21 -8.92 -12.94 -6.60
C ALA A 21 -7.53 -13.56 -6.31
N ASN A 22 -6.69 -13.72 -7.34
CA ASN A 22 -5.33 -14.19 -7.17
C ASN A 22 -4.45 -13.15 -6.45
N LEU A 23 -4.55 -11.87 -6.81
CA LEU A 23 -3.81 -10.79 -6.16
C LEU A 23 -4.29 -10.53 -4.72
N PHE A 24 -5.61 -10.59 -4.49
CA PHE A 24 -6.19 -10.53 -3.15
C PHE A 24 -5.60 -11.59 -2.22
N GLY A 25 -5.54 -12.85 -2.70
CA GLY A 25 -5.05 -13.96 -1.88
C GLY A 25 -3.55 -13.85 -1.59
N VAL A 26 -2.71 -13.53 -2.57
CA VAL A 26 -1.27 -13.38 -2.32
C VAL A 26 -0.96 -12.23 -1.37
N GLU A 27 -1.70 -11.11 -1.50
CA GLU A 27 -1.53 -9.98 -0.59
C GLU A 27 -2.01 -10.32 0.83
N LEU A 28 -3.17 -10.99 0.97
CA LEU A 28 -3.68 -11.44 2.26
C LEU A 28 -2.63 -12.30 2.99
N TRP A 29 -2.07 -13.30 2.32
CA TRP A 29 -1.10 -14.20 2.93
C TRP A 29 0.26 -13.53 3.19
N GLU A 30 0.67 -12.60 2.33
CA GLU A 30 1.88 -11.82 2.56
C GLU A 30 1.70 -10.91 3.78
N ARG A 31 0.55 -10.18 3.90
CA ARG A 31 0.24 -9.37 5.08
C ARG A 31 0.08 -10.21 6.35
N PHE A 32 -0.56 -11.37 6.27
CA PHE A 32 -0.61 -12.33 7.36
C PHE A 32 0.80 -12.66 7.87
N SER A 33 1.71 -13.03 6.97
CA SER A 33 3.07 -13.41 7.34
C SER A 33 3.86 -12.21 7.86
N PHE A 34 3.77 -11.06 7.22
CA PHE A 34 4.50 -9.84 7.58
C PHE A 34 4.08 -9.30 8.95
N TYR A 35 2.78 -9.04 9.15
CA TYR A 35 2.29 -8.49 10.42
C TYR A 35 2.30 -9.53 11.54
N GLY A 36 2.04 -10.80 11.21
CA GLY A 36 2.19 -11.89 12.17
C GLY A 36 3.60 -11.97 12.73
N MET A 37 4.62 -11.92 11.86
CA MET A 37 6.02 -11.91 12.27
C MET A 37 6.37 -10.63 13.05
N LEU A 38 5.98 -9.45 12.53
CA LEU A 38 6.36 -8.16 13.09
C LEU A 38 5.89 -7.96 14.52
N THR A 39 4.68 -8.44 14.85
CA THR A 39 4.08 -8.31 16.19
C THR A 39 4.77 -9.18 17.25
N ILE A 40 5.36 -10.31 16.88
CA ILE A 40 6.11 -11.15 17.81
C ILE A 40 7.62 -10.87 17.81
N LEU A 41 8.13 -10.18 16.77
CA LEU A 41 9.56 -9.88 16.62
C LEU A 41 10.11 -9.07 17.79
N GLY A 42 9.39 -7.99 18.18
CA GLY A 42 9.80 -7.15 19.29
C GLY A 42 9.98 -7.96 20.57
N TYR A 43 9.02 -8.82 20.89
CA TYR A 43 9.06 -9.70 22.07
C TYR A 43 10.20 -10.70 21.98
N TYR A 44 10.42 -11.35 20.84
CA TYR A 44 11.54 -12.26 20.62
C TYR A 44 12.90 -11.60 20.91
N LEU A 45 13.05 -10.35 20.52
CA LEU A 45 14.28 -9.61 20.71
C LEU A 45 14.54 -9.29 22.19
N TYR A 46 13.54 -8.88 22.98
CA TYR A 46 13.78 -8.41 24.36
C TYR A 46 13.40 -9.38 25.48
N TYR A 47 12.60 -10.43 25.21
CA TYR A 47 12.34 -11.48 26.20
C TYR A 47 13.64 -12.17 26.59
N SER A 48 13.73 -12.62 27.84
CA SER A 48 14.91 -13.34 28.33
C SER A 48 15.13 -14.65 27.58
N VAL A 49 16.36 -15.16 27.61
CA VAL A 49 16.68 -16.45 26.98
C VAL A 49 15.88 -17.59 27.61
N SER A 50 15.57 -17.52 28.91
CA SER A 50 14.73 -18.49 29.61
C SER A 50 13.28 -18.46 29.14
N GLU A 51 12.80 -17.35 28.59
CA GLU A 51 11.48 -17.20 27.97
C GLU A 51 11.52 -17.45 26.44
N GLY A 52 12.64 -17.94 25.91
CA GLY A 52 12.83 -18.23 24.48
C GLY A 52 13.14 -17.02 23.62
N GLY A 53 13.47 -15.88 24.21
CA GLY A 53 13.87 -14.66 23.51
C GLY A 53 15.40 -14.52 23.42
N LEU A 54 15.87 -13.33 22.97
CA LEU A 54 17.29 -13.03 22.80
C LEU A 54 17.90 -12.19 23.95
N GLY A 55 17.10 -11.69 24.89
CA GLY A 55 17.55 -10.93 26.06
C GLY A 55 18.14 -9.55 25.71
N LEU A 56 17.83 -8.98 24.56
CA LEU A 56 18.33 -7.65 24.20
C LEU A 56 17.67 -6.55 25.05
N PRO A 57 18.38 -5.44 25.32
CA PRO A 57 17.73 -4.28 25.91
C PRO A 57 16.50 -3.84 25.12
N GLN A 58 15.40 -3.53 25.82
CA GLN A 58 14.12 -3.13 25.19
C GLN A 58 14.30 -2.00 24.16
N SER A 59 15.12 -1.00 24.46
CA SER A 59 15.40 0.12 23.56
C SER A 59 16.11 -0.31 22.27
N THR A 60 16.96 -1.34 22.35
CA THR A 60 17.61 -1.94 21.17
C THR A 60 16.61 -2.74 20.35
N ALA A 61 15.80 -3.56 21.00
CA ALA A 61 14.77 -4.36 20.34
C ALA A 61 13.77 -3.49 19.55
N THR A 62 13.19 -2.48 20.20
CA THR A 62 12.27 -1.53 19.53
C THR A 62 12.97 -0.72 18.45
N GLY A 63 14.26 -0.40 18.62
CA GLY A 63 15.10 0.23 17.60
C GLY A 63 15.26 -0.66 16.35
N ILE A 64 15.51 -1.96 16.52
CA ILE A 64 15.60 -2.92 15.39
C ILE A 64 14.27 -3.00 14.66
N VAL A 65 13.14 -3.11 15.39
CA VAL A 65 11.79 -3.17 14.78
C VAL A 65 11.51 -1.90 13.97
N GLY A 66 11.78 -0.72 14.51
CA GLY A 66 11.59 0.53 13.78
C GLY A 66 12.51 0.67 12.56
N ALA A 67 13.78 0.29 12.68
CA ALA A 67 14.73 0.29 11.57
C ALA A 67 14.30 -0.63 10.44
N TYR A 68 13.94 -1.87 10.78
CA TYR A 68 13.43 -2.85 9.83
C TYR A 68 12.21 -2.32 9.07
N GLY A 69 11.21 -1.82 9.79
CA GLY A 69 10.01 -1.26 9.15
C GLY A 69 10.33 -0.07 8.22
N GLY A 70 11.31 0.78 8.58
CA GLY A 70 11.77 1.87 7.73
C GLY A 70 12.45 1.40 6.45
N LEU A 71 13.31 0.38 6.56
CA LEU A 71 14.05 -0.20 5.44
C LEU A 71 13.14 -0.91 4.44
N VAL A 72 12.04 -1.53 4.89
CA VAL A 72 11.03 -2.14 3.99
C VAL A 72 10.49 -1.11 2.99
N TYR A 73 10.25 0.15 3.40
CA TYR A 73 9.81 1.19 2.48
C TYR A 73 10.90 1.67 1.53
N LEU A 74 12.15 1.63 1.97
CA LEU A 74 13.29 1.87 1.08
C LEU A 74 13.42 0.76 0.03
N SER A 75 13.28 -0.50 0.44
CA SER A 75 13.35 -1.68 -0.46
C SER A 75 12.21 -1.71 -1.49
N THR A 76 11.04 -1.10 -1.18
CA THR A 76 9.91 -0.97 -2.12
C THR A 76 10.30 -0.21 -3.40
N VAL A 77 11.19 0.78 -3.29
CA VAL A 77 11.70 1.54 -4.45
C VAL A 77 12.54 0.65 -5.35
N PHE A 78 13.41 -0.18 -4.76
CA PHE A 78 14.20 -1.15 -5.51
C PHE A 78 13.32 -2.24 -6.13
N GLY A 79 12.34 -2.73 -5.38
CA GLY A 79 11.39 -3.72 -5.86
C GLY A 79 10.58 -3.25 -7.06
N GLY A 80 10.10 -2.01 -7.04
CA GLY A 80 9.43 -1.38 -8.18
C GLY A 80 10.35 -1.25 -9.39
N TRP A 81 11.61 -0.84 -9.16
CA TRP A 81 12.62 -0.75 -10.21
C TRP A 81 12.94 -2.13 -10.84
N ILE A 82 13.02 -3.21 -10.06
CA ILE A 82 13.23 -4.58 -10.56
C ILE A 82 12.08 -4.99 -11.48
N GLY A 83 10.83 -4.70 -11.08
CA GLY A 83 9.64 -5.00 -11.90
C GLY A 83 9.61 -4.21 -13.20
N ASP A 84 10.00 -2.95 -13.18
CA ASP A 84 10.00 -2.07 -14.35
C ASP A 84 11.17 -2.37 -15.33
N ARG A 85 12.33 -2.82 -14.83
CA ARG A 85 13.56 -2.91 -15.62
C ARG A 85 14.07 -4.31 -15.91
N LEU A 86 13.76 -5.31 -15.08
CA LEU A 86 14.41 -6.61 -15.15
C LEU A 86 13.44 -7.79 -15.38
N LEU A 87 12.40 -7.92 -14.54
CA LEU A 87 11.61 -9.15 -14.49
C LEU A 87 10.16 -9.00 -15.01
N GLY A 88 9.63 -7.77 -15.03
CA GLY A 88 8.19 -7.53 -15.14
C GLY A 88 7.48 -7.71 -13.78
N MET A 89 6.32 -7.07 -13.63
CA MET A 89 5.60 -7.01 -12.35
C MET A 89 5.21 -8.40 -11.83
N GLU A 90 4.67 -9.23 -12.71
CA GLU A 90 4.15 -10.56 -12.38
C GLU A 90 5.24 -11.49 -11.81
N ARG A 91 6.41 -11.55 -12.45
CA ARG A 91 7.53 -12.35 -11.97
C ARG A 91 8.14 -11.78 -10.70
N THR A 92 8.18 -10.45 -10.58
CA THR A 92 8.71 -9.79 -9.39
C THR A 92 7.85 -10.07 -8.17
N VAL A 93 6.52 -10.11 -8.31
CA VAL A 93 5.60 -10.55 -7.23
C VAL A 93 5.93 -11.99 -6.81
N PHE A 94 6.07 -12.91 -7.77
CA PHE A 94 6.34 -14.32 -7.45
C PHE A 94 7.68 -14.52 -6.76
N TYR A 95 8.78 -14.03 -7.36
CA TYR A 95 10.11 -14.20 -6.77
C TYR A 95 10.29 -13.40 -5.48
N GLY A 96 9.67 -12.21 -5.38
CA GLY A 96 9.61 -11.46 -4.12
C GLY A 96 8.97 -12.28 -3.02
N GLY A 97 7.85 -12.94 -3.30
CA GLY A 97 7.20 -13.85 -2.36
C GLY A 97 8.06 -15.04 -1.96
N VAL A 98 8.81 -15.64 -2.89
CA VAL A 98 9.77 -16.71 -2.58
C VAL A 98 10.85 -16.23 -1.60
N VAL A 99 11.36 -15.02 -1.79
CA VAL A 99 12.38 -14.43 -0.90
C VAL A 99 11.77 -14.11 0.47
N VAL A 100 10.54 -13.61 0.54
CA VAL A 100 9.80 -13.43 1.83
C VAL A 100 9.67 -14.76 2.55
N MET A 101 9.22 -15.80 1.85
CA MET A 101 9.08 -17.14 2.44
C MET A 101 10.41 -17.65 2.99
N ALA A 102 11.50 -17.53 2.22
CA ALA A 102 12.83 -17.93 2.67
C ALA A 102 13.25 -17.17 3.94
N GLY A 103 12.91 -15.87 4.05
CA GLY A 103 13.16 -15.08 5.24
C GLY A 103 12.38 -15.56 6.46
N HIS A 104 11.10 -15.87 6.31
CA HIS A 104 10.31 -16.44 7.40
C HIS A 104 10.77 -17.85 7.81
N VAL A 105 11.20 -18.67 6.86
CA VAL A 105 11.82 -19.96 7.13
C VAL A 105 13.13 -19.77 7.92
N ALA A 106 13.96 -18.80 7.53
CA ALA A 106 15.19 -18.49 8.28
C ALA A 106 14.89 -18.07 9.73
N LEU A 107 13.87 -17.22 9.97
CA LEU A 107 13.43 -16.87 11.32
C LEU A 107 12.89 -18.07 12.11
N ALA A 108 12.27 -19.03 11.44
CA ALA A 108 11.69 -20.21 12.08
C ALA A 108 12.75 -21.25 12.49
N ILE A 109 13.85 -21.39 11.72
CA ILE A 109 14.83 -22.47 11.92
C ILE A 109 16.19 -22.01 12.42
N LEU A 110 16.60 -20.77 12.16
CA LEU A 110 17.88 -20.22 12.58
C LEU A 110 17.72 -19.50 13.92
N ALA A 111 18.39 -20.02 14.94
CA ALA A 111 18.36 -19.40 16.25
C ALA A 111 19.30 -18.17 16.35
N GLY A 112 18.99 -17.27 17.28
CA GLY A 112 19.85 -16.17 17.66
C GLY A 112 19.80 -14.97 16.70
N LEU A 113 20.70 -14.02 16.95
CA LEU A 113 20.72 -12.73 16.24
C LEU A 113 21.09 -12.88 14.76
N ALA A 114 21.89 -13.90 14.39
CA ALA A 114 22.21 -14.20 12.98
C ALA A 114 20.97 -14.62 12.20
N GLY A 115 20.12 -15.48 12.79
CA GLY A 115 18.85 -15.89 12.21
C GLY A 115 17.92 -14.70 11.99
N VAL A 116 17.82 -13.80 12.98
CA VAL A 116 17.06 -12.55 12.85
C VAL A 116 17.61 -11.70 11.71
N GLY A 117 18.92 -11.49 11.64
CA GLY A 117 19.55 -10.67 10.60
C GLY A 117 19.28 -11.20 9.19
N VAL A 118 19.53 -12.50 8.96
CA VAL A 118 19.27 -13.15 7.66
C VAL A 118 17.77 -13.09 7.32
N GLY A 119 16.92 -13.47 8.29
CA GLY A 119 15.48 -13.51 8.08
C GLY A 119 14.91 -12.14 7.74
N LEU A 120 15.24 -11.10 8.51
CA LEU A 120 14.73 -9.75 8.28
C LEU A 120 15.21 -9.16 6.95
N VAL A 121 16.48 -9.35 6.55
CA VAL A 121 16.99 -8.87 5.26
C VAL A 121 16.24 -9.53 4.10
N LEU A 122 16.00 -10.84 4.18
CA LEU A 122 15.26 -11.55 3.13
C LEU A 122 13.79 -11.10 3.08
N VAL A 123 13.11 -11.00 4.23
CA VAL A 123 11.72 -10.54 4.27
C VAL A 123 11.61 -9.11 3.74
N GLU A 124 12.55 -8.23 4.10
CA GLU A 124 12.59 -6.84 3.65
C GLU A 124 12.70 -6.71 2.13
N LEU A 125 13.70 -7.38 1.54
CA LEU A 125 13.94 -7.34 0.09
C LEU A 125 12.77 -7.95 -0.69
N GLY A 126 12.26 -9.08 -0.21
CA GLY A 126 11.15 -9.78 -0.84
C GLY A 126 9.83 -9.01 -0.74
N SER A 127 9.50 -8.48 0.45
CA SER A 127 8.28 -7.69 0.68
C SER A 127 8.30 -6.38 -0.10
N GLY A 128 9.44 -5.69 -0.16
CA GLY A 128 9.60 -4.50 -1.01
C GLY A 128 9.33 -4.80 -2.48
N ALA A 129 9.86 -5.93 -3.00
CA ALA A 129 9.64 -6.37 -4.37
C ALA A 129 8.16 -6.74 -4.62
N LEU A 130 7.54 -7.50 -3.73
CA LEU A 130 6.15 -7.92 -3.86
C LEU A 130 5.20 -6.72 -3.78
N LYS A 131 5.30 -5.92 -2.73
CA LYS A 131 4.38 -4.81 -2.42
C LYS A 131 4.30 -3.77 -3.55
N ALA A 132 5.45 -3.34 -4.09
CA ALA A 132 5.49 -2.37 -5.18
C ALA A 132 4.81 -2.89 -6.45
N ASN A 133 4.99 -4.17 -6.75
CA ASN A 133 4.56 -4.76 -8.00
C ASN A 133 3.14 -5.34 -7.94
N ALA A 134 2.65 -5.83 -6.78
CA ALA A 134 1.30 -6.35 -6.63
C ALA A 134 0.23 -5.29 -6.90
N SER A 135 0.37 -4.11 -6.29
CA SER A 135 -0.54 -2.97 -6.53
C SER A 135 -0.47 -2.43 -7.95
N SER A 136 0.74 -2.40 -8.56
CA SER A 136 0.92 -2.01 -9.95
C SER A 136 0.30 -3.02 -10.91
N LEU A 137 0.47 -4.31 -10.64
CA LEU A 137 -0.11 -5.41 -11.41
C LEU A 137 -1.64 -5.39 -11.33
N LEU A 138 -2.22 -5.11 -10.15
CA LEU A 138 -3.66 -4.89 -9.98
C LEU A 138 -4.18 -3.81 -10.92
N GLY A 139 -3.47 -2.68 -11.01
CA GLY A 139 -3.84 -1.58 -11.90
C GLY A 139 -3.87 -1.99 -13.38
N THR A 140 -3.11 -3.01 -13.79
CA THR A 140 -3.13 -3.51 -15.19
C THR A 140 -4.34 -4.38 -15.54
N LEU A 141 -5.08 -4.86 -14.53
CA LEU A 141 -6.30 -5.67 -14.75
C LEU A 141 -7.50 -4.82 -15.17
N TYR A 142 -7.42 -3.50 -15.09
CA TYR A 142 -8.48 -2.58 -15.40
C TYR A 142 -8.06 -1.60 -16.49
N ASP A 143 -8.97 -1.30 -17.40
CA ASP A 143 -8.77 -0.21 -18.35
C ASP A 143 -8.75 1.15 -17.64
N LYS A 144 -8.06 2.14 -18.23
CA LYS A 144 -7.90 3.48 -17.63
C LYS A 144 -9.20 4.20 -17.25
N ARG A 145 -10.32 3.77 -17.77
CA ARG A 145 -11.67 4.35 -17.52
C ARG A 145 -12.65 3.33 -16.97
N ASP A 146 -12.19 2.17 -16.53
CA ASP A 146 -13.07 1.14 -15.97
C ASP A 146 -13.60 1.60 -14.60
N PRO A 147 -14.93 1.80 -14.46
CA PRO A 147 -15.51 2.25 -13.19
C PRO A 147 -15.39 1.23 -12.06
N ARG A 148 -15.05 -0.03 -12.39
CA ARG A 148 -14.87 -1.12 -11.41
C ARG A 148 -13.49 -1.07 -10.73
N ALA A 149 -12.53 -0.30 -11.27
CA ALA A 149 -11.17 -0.26 -10.74
C ALA A 149 -11.13 0.12 -9.25
N ASP A 150 -11.87 1.15 -8.85
CA ASP A 150 -11.93 1.60 -7.45
C ASP A 150 -12.43 0.50 -6.51
N GLY A 151 -13.47 -0.24 -6.92
CA GLY A 151 -13.97 -1.41 -6.18
C GLY A 151 -12.93 -2.53 -6.09
N GLY A 152 -12.17 -2.77 -7.17
CA GLY A 152 -11.09 -3.74 -7.19
C GLY A 152 -9.95 -3.39 -6.23
N PHE A 153 -9.55 -2.12 -6.18
CA PHE A 153 -8.55 -1.65 -5.20
C PHE A 153 -9.08 -1.72 -3.77
N ALA A 154 -10.37 -1.43 -3.53
CA ALA A 154 -10.99 -1.57 -2.22
C ALA A 154 -10.99 -3.02 -1.72
N LEU A 155 -11.31 -3.99 -2.60
CA LEU A 155 -11.23 -5.42 -2.27
C LEU A 155 -9.79 -5.85 -2.00
N PHE A 156 -8.81 -5.41 -2.78
CA PHE A 156 -7.40 -5.67 -2.53
C PHE A 156 -6.96 -5.14 -1.16
N TYR A 157 -7.37 -3.91 -0.81
CA TYR A 157 -7.09 -3.31 0.49
C TYR A 157 -7.78 -4.05 1.65
N LEU A 158 -8.97 -4.62 1.42
CA LEU A 158 -9.61 -5.52 2.38
C LEU A 158 -8.74 -6.76 2.64
N GLY A 159 -8.14 -7.35 1.61
CA GLY A 159 -7.19 -8.46 1.74
C GLY A 159 -5.97 -8.09 2.60
N VAL A 160 -5.40 -6.90 2.40
CA VAL A 160 -4.32 -6.34 3.23
C VAL A 160 -4.71 -6.34 4.72
N ASN A 161 -5.86 -5.76 5.05
CA ASN A 161 -6.30 -5.61 6.44
C ASN A 161 -6.74 -6.93 7.06
N LEU A 162 -7.33 -7.84 6.28
CA LEU A 162 -7.70 -9.17 6.76
C LEU A 162 -6.46 -9.99 7.12
N GLY A 163 -5.40 -9.93 6.30
CA GLY A 163 -4.12 -10.55 6.61
C GLY A 163 -3.47 -9.94 7.86
N ALA A 164 -3.48 -8.62 7.97
CA ALA A 164 -2.95 -7.88 9.12
C ALA A 164 -3.74 -8.17 10.42
N PHE A 165 -5.03 -8.46 10.31
CA PHE A 165 -5.86 -8.87 11.44
C PHE A 165 -5.56 -10.31 11.89
N ILE A 166 -5.59 -11.27 10.96
CA ILE A 166 -5.50 -12.70 11.30
C ILE A 166 -4.05 -13.09 11.68
N GLY A 167 -3.05 -12.48 11.03
CA GLY A 167 -1.64 -12.82 11.24
C GLY A 167 -1.22 -12.78 12.71
N PRO A 168 -1.31 -11.64 13.40
CA PRO A 168 -0.93 -11.53 14.80
C PRO A 168 -1.75 -12.43 15.73
N LEU A 169 -3.02 -12.73 15.40
CA LEU A 169 -3.83 -13.65 16.21
C LEU A 169 -3.23 -15.05 16.22
N VAL A 170 -2.89 -15.58 15.05
CA VAL A 170 -2.34 -16.92 14.90
C VAL A 170 -0.91 -17.00 15.45
N THR A 171 -0.05 -16.07 15.02
CA THR A 171 1.36 -16.09 15.45
C THR A 171 1.52 -15.84 16.94
N GLY A 172 0.64 -15.02 17.53
CA GLY A 172 0.64 -14.77 18.97
C GLY A 172 0.20 -15.96 19.79
N LEU A 173 -0.84 -16.66 19.36
CA LEU A 173 -1.24 -17.91 20.03
C LEU A 173 -0.13 -18.95 20.02
N LEU A 174 0.54 -19.12 18.88
CA LEU A 174 1.67 -20.05 18.77
C LEU A 174 2.87 -19.60 19.58
N GLN A 175 3.20 -18.30 19.55
CA GLN A 175 4.28 -17.74 20.34
C GLN A 175 4.06 -17.96 21.84
N THR A 176 2.84 -17.71 22.34
CA THR A 176 2.53 -17.78 23.77
C THR A 176 2.46 -19.22 24.27
N ASN A 177 1.91 -20.16 23.48
CA ASN A 177 1.65 -21.52 23.93
C ASN A 177 2.75 -22.53 23.55
N VAL A 178 3.52 -22.25 22.48
CA VAL A 178 4.51 -23.21 21.93
C VAL A 178 5.90 -22.59 21.81
N GLY A 179 5.99 -21.30 21.46
CA GLY A 179 7.26 -20.57 21.36
C GLY A 179 7.40 -19.72 20.09
N PHE A 180 8.40 -18.83 20.07
CA PHE A 180 8.61 -17.84 19.01
C PHE A 180 8.85 -18.46 17.63
N HIS A 181 9.68 -19.51 17.54
CA HIS A 181 10.01 -20.16 16.27
C HIS A 181 8.79 -20.78 15.59
N TYR A 182 7.80 -21.26 16.36
CA TYR A 182 6.53 -21.74 15.83
C TYR A 182 5.66 -20.57 15.30
N GLY A 183 5.68 -19.41 15.97
CA GLY A 183 5.04 -18.21 15.47
C GLY A 183 5.62 -17.75 14.13
N PHE A 184 6.95 -17.72 14.01
CA PHE A 184 7.63 -17.44 12.73
C PHE A 184 7.37 -18.53 11.68
N GLY A 185 7.28 -19.79 12.10
CA GLY A 185 6.91 -20.92 11.23
C GLY A 185 5.51 -20.76 10.65
N ALA A 186 4.54 -20.28 11.43
CA ALA A 186 3.20 -19.98 10.93
C ALA A 186 3.22 -18.89 9.85
N ALA A 187 4.06 -17.86 10.02
CA ALA A 187 4.25 -16.83 9.00
C ALA A 187 4.84 -17.44 7.71
N ALA A 188 5.82 -18.37 7.82
CA ALA A 188 6.38 -19.09 6.68
C ALA A 188 5.32 -19.94 5.96
N ILE A 189 4.48 -20.67 6.71
CA ILE A 189 3.37 -21.47 6.16
C ILE A 189 2.36 -20.57 5.45
N GLY A 190 1.97 -19.45 6.05
CA GLY A 190 1.07 -18.48 5.43
C GLY A 190 1.62 -17.99 4.09
N MET A 191 2.89 -17.62 4.04
CA MET A 191 3.53 -17.19 2.79
C MET A 191 3.61 -18.32 1.76
N ALA A 192 3.88 -19.57 2.19
CA ALA A 192 3.87 -20.74 1.33
C ALA A 192 2.49 -20.99 0.71
N LEU A 193 1.41 -20.85 1.49
CA LEU A 193 0.04 -20.95 1.00
C LEU A 193 -0.27 -19.86 -0.03
N GLY A 194 0.15 -18.61 0.23
CA GLY A 194 0.02 -17.50 -0.71
C GLY A 194 0.76 -17.75 -2.03
N LEU A 195 1.99 -18.25 -1.96
CA LEU A 195 2.78 -18.59 -3.14
C LEU A 195 2.19 -19.76 -3.92
N ALA A 196 1.75 -20.82 -3.22
CA ALA A 196 1.09 -21.96 -3.86
C ALA A 196 -0.19 -21.51 -4.58
N GLN A 197 -1.04 -20.73 -3.90
CA GLN A 197 -2.24 -20.16 -4.49
C GLN A 197 -1.89 -19.27 -5.71
N TYR A 198 -0.91 -18.37 -5.57
CA TYR A 198 -0.48 -17.50 -6.65
C TYR A 198 0.01 -18.31 -7.87
N ALA A 199 0.85 -19.32 -7.66
CA ALA A 199 1.39 -20.17 -8.71
C ALA A 199 0.31 -21.00 -9.42
N LEU A 200 -0.62 -21.59 -8.66
CA LEU A 200 -1.73 -22.39 -9.21
C LEU A 200 -2.69 -21.54 -10.08
N PHE A 201 -2.97 -20.32 -9.64
CA PHE A 201 -3.89 -19.43 -10.33
C PHE A 201 -3.22 -18.36 -11.19
N ARG A 202 -1.92 -18.45 -11.41
CA ARG A 202 -1.12 -17.53 -12.21
C ARG A 202 -1.64 -17.33 -13.63
N ARG A 203 -2.25 -18.38 -14.21
CA ARG A 203 -2.88 -18.33 -15.54
C ARG A 203 -4.02 -17.32 -15.62
N ASN A 204 -4.70 -17.03 -14.51
CA ASN A 204 -5.80 -16.07 -14.44
C ASN A 204 -5.35 -14.61 -14.60
N LEU A 205 -4.05 -14.34 -14.50
CA LEU A 205 -3.48 -13.02 -14.76
C LEU A 205 -3.24 -12.77 -16.26
N GLY A 206 -3.35 -13.81 -17.11
CA GLY A 206 -3.06 -13.70 -18.54
C GLY A 206 -1.65 -13.20 -18.81
N ASP A 207 -1.52 -12.23 -19.71
CA ASP A 207 -0.23 -11.60 -20.04
C ASP A 207 0.02 -10.30 -19.26
N HIS A 208 -0.87 -9.95 -18.31
CA HIS A 208 -0.73 -8.75 -17.51
C HIS A 208 0.57 -8.78 -16.68
N GLY A 209 1.35 -7.72 -16.78
CA GLY A 209 2.58 -7.53 -16.01
C GLY A 209 3.74 -8.46 -16.36
N ARG A 210 3.64 -9.33 -17.37
CA ARG A 210 4.75 -10.21 -17.80
C ARG A 210 5.82 -9.49 -18.59
N ASN A 211 5.41 -8.51 -19.38
CA ASN A 211 6.34 -7.71 -20.18
C ASN A 211 7.08 -6.75 -19.25
N VAL A 212 8.39 -6.59 -19.51
CA VAL A 212 9.21 -5.58 -18.83
C VAL A 212 8.92 -4.23 -19.47
N PRO A 213 8.37 -3.24 -18.74
CA PRO A 213 7.97 -1.97 -19.35
C PRO A 213 9.14 -1.21 -19.97
N ASN A 214 10.28 -1.13 -19.27
CA ASN A 214 11.46 -0.39 -19.67
C ASN A 214 12.72 -1.28 -19.53
N PRO A 215 12.94 -2.27 -20.42
CA PRO A 215 13.99 -3.26 -20.25
C PRO A 215 15.38 -2.64 -20.21
N LEU A 216 16.21 -3.12 -19.29
CA LEU A 216 17.58 -2.65 -19.14
C LEU A 216 18.44 -3.18 -20.30
N PRO A 217 19.20 -2.32 -20.99
CA PRO A 217 20.12 -2.76 -22.03
C PRO A 217 21.20 -3.67 -21.43
N ARG A 218 21.61 -4.71 -22.17
CA ARG A 218 22.52 -5.76 -21.68
C ARG A 218 23.84 -5.23 -21.12
N ASN A 219 24.40 -4.17 -21.68
CA ASN A 219 25.61 -3.53 -21.18
C ASN A 219 25.40 -2.83 -19.83
N ALA A 220 24.20 -2.30 -19.55
CA ALA A 220 23.89 -1.66 -18.28
C ALA A 220 23.70 -2.67 -17.14
N ILE A 221 23.38 -3.95 -17.42
CA ILE A 221 23.24 -4.99 -16.39
C ILE A 221 24.57 -5.16 -15.63
N ARG A 222 25.70 -5.16 -16.31
CA ARG A 222 27.03 -5.27 -15.66
C ARG A 222 27.31 -4.08 -14.73
N VAL A 223 26.93 -2.88 -15.17
CA VAL A 223 27.08 -1.66 -14.36
C VAL A 223 26.19 -1.74 -13.11
N VAL A 224 24.94 -2.15 -13.26
CA VAL A 224 24.03 -2.34 -12.13
C VAL A 224 24.55 -3.37 -11.14
N LEU A 225 25.01 -4.54 -11.63
CA LEU A 225 25.62 -5.56 -10.77
C LEU A 225 26.85 -4.99 -10.03
N GLY A 226 27.70 -4.24 -10.73
CA GLY A 226 28.83 -3.54 -10.10
C GLY A 226 28.37 -2.59 -8.99
N ILE A 227 27.34 -1.78 -9.24
CA ILE A 227 26.78 -0.86 -8.22
C ILE A 227 26.24 -1.66 -7.03
N VAL A 228 25.49 -2.74 -7.26
CA VAL A 228 24.96 -3.60 -6.18
C VAL A 228 26.09 -4.18 -5.33
N VAL A 229 27.17 -4.67 -5.96
CA VAL A 229 28.34 -5.19 -5.23
C VAL A 229 29.02 -4.08 -4.43
N VAL A 230 29.23 -2.90 -5.02
CA VAL A 230 29.85 -1.76 -4.31
C VAL A 230 28.99 -1.33 -3.11
N VAL A 231 27.67 -1.24 -3.28
CA VAL A 231 26.75 -0.91 -2.19
C VAL A 231 26.77 -1.99 -1.10
N ALA A 232 26.76 -3.27 -1.49
CA ALA A 232 26.85 -4.37 -0.51
C ALA A 232 28.16 -4.34 0.28
N LEU A 233 29.29 -4.09 -0.39
CA LEU A 233 30.60 -3.95 0.25
C LEU A 233 30.65 -2.71 1.16
N ALA A 234 30.06 -1.59 0.74
CA ALA A 234 29.98 -0.38 1.57
C ALA A 234 29.14 -0.60 2.83
N VAL A 235 27.98 -1.28 2.70
CA VAL A 235 27.14 -1.67 3.84
C VAL A 235 27.91 -2.61 4.78
N ALA A 236 28.58 -3.64 4.24
CA ALA A 236 29.40 -4.55 5.04
C ALA A 236 30.53 -3.80 5.76
N ALA A 237 31.22 -2.90 5.08
CA ALA A 237 32.26 -2.07 5.68
C ALA A 237 31.73 -1.18 6.81
N VAL A 238 30.56 -0.56 6.64
CA VAL A 238 29.91 0.26 7.67
C VAL A 238 29.51 -0.58 8.89
N LEU A 239 28.97 -1.78 8.66
CA LEU A 239 28.59 -2.69 9.75
C LEU A 239 29.81 -3.22 10.51
N THR A 240 30.89 -3.55 9.80
CA THR A 240 32.13 -4.06 10.42
C THR A 240 32.98 -2.98 11.08
N SER A 241 32.86 -1.72 10.63
CA SER A 241 33.57 -0.57 11.23
C SER A 241 33.10 -0.20 12.64
N GLY A 242 31.94 -0.73 13.07
CA GLY A 242 31.32 -0.38 14.36
C GLY A 242 30.66 1.02 14.39
N LEU A 243 30.63 1.74 13.27
CA LEU A 243 29.90 3.02 13.13
C LEU A 243 28.39 2.84 13.37
N VAL A 244 27.83 1.75 12.86
CA VAL A 244 26.44 1.36 13.08
C VAL A 244 26.39 0.16 14.02
N LYS A 245 25.90 0.40 15.25
CA LYS A 245 25.63 -0.63 16.25
C LYS A 245 24.14 -0.95 16.25
N LEU A 246 23.76 -2.13 16.73
CA LEU A 246 22.34 -2.50 16.88
C LEU A 246 21.55 -1.46 17.68
N ALA A 247 22.20 -0.85 18.66
CA ALA A 247 21.61 0.18 19.50
C ALA A 247 21.27 1.49 18.75
N ASN A 248 21.96 1.85 17.68
CA ASN A 248 21.71 3.08 16.90
C ASN A 248 21.16 2.80 15.48
N LEU A 249 20.71 1.58 15.22
CA LEU A 249 20.25 1.15 13.88
C LEU A 249 19.08 2.00 13.37
N SER A 250 18.09 2.32 14.22
CA SER A 250 16.94 3.15 13.81
C SER A 250 17.35 4.60 13.49
N GLN A 251 18.31 5.19 14.24
CA GLN A 251 18.84 6.51 13.90
C GLN A 251 19.59 6.51 12.58
N ALA A 252 20.44 5.49 12.35
CA ALA A 252 21.18 5.35 11.10
C ALA A 252 20.21 5.19 9.91
N THR A 253 19.19 4.33 10.04
CA THR A 253 18.15 4.15 9.02
C THR A 253 17.40 5.45 8.75
N THR A 254 16.95 6.14 9.80
CA THR A 254 16.27 7.43 9.65
C THR A 254 17.16 8.42 8.90
N GLY A 255 18.44 8.54 9.32
CA GLY A 255 19.42 9.43 8.67
C GLY A 255 19.60 9.14 7.18
N VAL A 256 19.75 7.87 6.80
CA VAL A 256 19.89 7.44 5.40
C VAL A 256 18.68 7.86 4.58
N ILE A 257 17.45 7.58 5.08
CA ILE A 257 16.22 7.91 4.34
C ILE A 257 16.00 9.42 4.26
N VAL A 258 16.34 10.18 5.32
CA VAL A 258 16.27 11.65 5.32
C VAL A 258 17.23 12.23 4.27
N VAL A 259 18.47 11.76 4.23
CA VAL A 259 19.46 12.21 3.24
C VAL A 259 19.00 11.86 1.82
N ALA A 260 18.52 10.64 1.58
CA ALA A 260 17.98 10.25 0.27
C ALA A 260 16.78 11.12 -0.14
N SER A 261 15.89 11.44 0.80
CA SER A 261 14.75 12.33 0.56
C SER A 261 15.20 13.75 0.21
N ALA A 262 16.16 14.29 0.96
CA ALA A 262 16.72 15.61 0.70
C ALA A 262 17.38 15.69 -0.69
N LEU A 263 18.15 14.66 -1.07
CA LEU A 263 18.76 14.58 -2.40
C LEU A 263 17.70 14.56 -3.52
N TYR A 264 16.59 13.83 -3.35
CA TYR A 264 15.50 13.83 -4.34
C TYR A 264 14.81 15.19 -4.42
N PHE A 265 14.53 15.85 -3.29
CA PHE A 265 13.96 17.20 -3.29
C PHE A 265 14.91 18.19 -3.98
N VAL A 266 16.20 18.18 -3.65
CA VAL A 266 17.20 19.05 -4.28
C VAL A 266 17.24 18.79 -5.79
N ALA A 267 17.32 17.52 -6.22
CA ALA A 267 17.35 17.17 -7.65
C ALA A 267 16.13 17.69 -8.41
N MET A 268 14.92 17.58 -7.83
CA MET A 268 13.69 18.08 -8.46
C MET A 268 13.63 19.61 -8.48
N LEU A 269 14.07 20.28 -7.41
CA LEU A 269 13.98 21.73 -7.29
C LEU A 269 15.04 22.46 -8.12
N THR A 270 16.19 21.83 -8.40
CA THR A 270 17.32 22.42 -9.16
C THR A 270 17.35 22.00 -10.63
N SER A 271 16.64 20.92 -11.01
CA SER A 271 16.66 20.41 -12.38
C SER A 271 16.11 21.43 -13.37
N ALA A 272 16.86 21.68 -14.46
CA ALA A 272 16.40 22.51 -15.57
C ALA A 272 15.24 21.90 -16.36
N LYS A 273 15.00 20.57 -16.21
CA LYS A 273 13.89 19.83 -16.86
C LYS A 273 12.54 20.02 -16.15
N VAL A 274 12.54 20.61 -14.96
CA VAL A 274 11.33 20.84 -14.17
C VAL A 274 10.87 22.28 -14.37
N THR A 275 9.61 22.46 -14.75
CA THR A 275 9.00 23.77 -14.98
C THR A 275 8.80 24.54 -13.67
N ALA A 276 8.61 25.86 -13.75
CA ALA A 276 8.36 26.69 -12.57
C ALA A 276 7.07 26.27 -11.82
N VAL A 277 6.05 25.83 -12.54
CA VAL A 277 4.79 25.33 -11.98
C VAL A 277 5.02 24.00 -11.23
N GLU A 278 5.74 23.06 -11.85
CA GLU A 278 6.06 21.78 -11.20
C GLU A 278 6.94 21.98 -9.97
N ARG A 279 7.93 22.91 -10.01
CA ARG A 279 8.71 23.27 -8.80
C ARG A 279 7.81 23.80 -7.67
N SER A 280 6.80 24.61 -8.01
CA SER A 280 5.83 25.09 -7.02
C SER A 280 5.05 23.95 -6.40
N ARG A 281 4.66 22.93 -7.17
CA ARG A 281 4.00 21.71 -6.70
C ARG A 281 4.90 20.88 -5.79
N VAL A 282 6.17 20.69 -6.16
CA VAL A 282 7.15 19.98 -5.30
C VAL A 282 7.32 20.71 -3.97
N ARG A 283 7.40 22.06 -3.97
CA ARG A 283 7.43 22.83 -2.71
C ARG A 283 6.16 22.63 -1.88
N ALA A 284 4.98 22.56 -2.51
CA ALA A 284 3.71 22.32 -1.82
C ALA A 284 3.65 20.89 -1.22
N PHE A 285 4.38 19.93 -1.76
CA PHE A 285 4.45 18.58 -1.23
C PHE A 285 5.29 18.47 0.05
N ILE A 286 6.28 19.36 0.27
CA ILE A 286 7.17 19.29 1.45
C ILE A 286 6.40 19.27 2.78
N PRO A 287 5.45 20.18 3.06
CA PRO A 287 4.66 20.11 4.29
C PRO A 287 3.84 18.82 4.42
N LEU A 288 3.31 18.29 3.33
CA LEU A 288 2.56 17.04 3.33
C LEU A 288 3.48 15.84 3.60
N PHE A 289 4.70 15.85 3.03
CA PHE A 289 5.74 14.86 3.31
C PHE A 289 6.11 14.83 4.81
N MET A 290 6.31 16.01 5.41
CA MET A 290 6.61 16.12 6.85
C MET A 290 5.45 15.64 7.71
N ALA A 291 4.22 16.06 7.38
CA ALA A 291 3.01 15.60 8.07
C ALA A 291 2.86 14.07 8.00
N ASN A 292 3.13 13.48 6.83
CA ASN A 292 3.07 12.03 6.64
C ASN A 292 4.13 11.31 7.49
N ALA A 293 5.36 11.83 7.53
CA ALA A 293 6.43 11.26 8.35
C ALA A 293 6.09 11.33 9.86
N VAL A 294 5.54 12.45 10.33
CA VAL A 294 5.10 12.58 11.73
C VAL A 294 3.94 11.62 12.03
N PHE A 295 2.94 11.55 11.15
CA PHE A 295 1.83 10.60 11.31
C PHE A 295 2.33 9.17 11.46
N TRP A 296 3.16 8.69 10.52
CA TRP A 296 3.68 7.33 10.54
C TRP A 296 4.63 7.06 11.70
N SER A 297 5.31 8.10 12.26
CA SER A 297 6.16 7.92 13.44
C SER A 297 5.36 7.60 14.72
N LEU A 298 4.12 8.07 14.78
CA LEU A 298 3.20 7.74 15.86
C LEU A 298 2.47 6.43 15.58
N PHE A 299 1.92 6.27 14.37
CA PHE A 299 1.18 5.08 13.98
C PHE A 299 2.00 3.79 14.18
N GLN A 300 3.24 3.78 13.73
CA GLN A 300 4.11 2.60 13.81
C GLN A 300 4.57 2.27 15.24
N GLN A 301 4.23 3.09 16.23
CA GLN A 301 4.45 2.74 17.62
C GLN A 301 3.58 1.55 18.09
N ILE A 302 2.58 1.14 17.30
CA ILE A 302 1.85 -0.12 17.52
C ILE A 302 2.84 -1.30 17.65
N PHE A 303 3.92 -1.31 16.85
CA PHE A 303 4.91 -2.39 16.82
C PHE A 303 6.15 -2.12 17.70
N THR A 304 6.26 -0.95 18.30
CA THR A 304 7.38 -0.57 19.16
C THR A 304 6.90 -0.28 20.59
N VAL A 305 6.47 0.94 20.87
CA VAL A 305 6.07 1.35 22.23
C VAL A 305 4.79 0.65 22.68
N LEU A 306 3.76 0.62 21.84
CA LEU A 306 2.47 0.03 22.23
C LEU A 306 2.55 -1.50 22.36
N ALA A 307 3.45 -2.16 21.62
CA ALA A 307 3.76 -3.57 21.85
C ALA A 307 4.31 -3.80 23.26
N VAL A 308 5.30 -3.00 23.69
CA VAL A 308 5.85 -3.07 25.04
C VAL A 308 4.81 -2.66 26.10
N TYR A 309 4.01 -1.63 25.83
CA TYR A 309 2.93 -1.21 26.70
C TYR A 309 1.89 -2.32 26.86
N SER A 310 1.55 -2.98 25.77
CA SER A 310 0.63 -4.13 25.76
C SER A 310 1.14 -5.27 26.64
N ASP A 311 2.42 -5.60 26.55
CA ASP A 311 3.04 -6.67 27.31
C ASP A 311 3.12 -6.36 28.82
N LYS A 312 3.50 -5.12 29.17
CA LYS A 312 3.84 -4.77 30.55
C LYS A 312 2.73 -4.11 31.33
N ARG A 313 1.73 -3.51 30.67
CA ARG A 313 0.73 -2.65 31.28
C ARG A 313 -0.70 -3.14 31.11
N ILE A 314 -1.04 -3.76 29.96
CA ILE A 314 -2.40 -4.16 29.68
C ILE A 314 -2.73 -5.48 30.37
N ASN A 315 -3.89 -5.50 31.03
CA ASN A 315 -4.49 -6.72 31.53
C ASN A 315 -5.33 -7.37 30.42
N TRP A 316 -4.81 -8.44 29.85
CA TRP A 316 -5.45 -9.22 28.79
C TRP A 316 -6.35 -10.35 29.31
N SER A 317 -6.69 -10.36 30.60
CA SER A 317 -7.62 -11.33 31.17
C SER A 317 -9.05 -11.04 30.69
N ILE A 318 -9.61 -11.94 29.88
CA ILE A 318 -10.96 -11.85 29.30
C ILE A 318 -11.70 -13.12 29.69
N PHE A 319 -12.72 -13.01 30.53
CA PHE A 319 -13.52 -14.14 31.03
C PHE A 319 -12.68 -15.31 31.57
N GLY A 320 -11.60 -15.01 32.29
CA GLY A 320 -10.73 -16.04 32.91
C GLY A 320 -9.67 -16.64 31.99
N TRP A 321 -9.64 -16.23 30.72
CA TRP A 321 -8.58 -16.56 29.77
C TRP A 321 -7.68 -15.35 29.52
N THR A 322 -6.38 -15.57 29.40
CA THR A 322 -5.40 -14.50 29.13
C THR A 322 -5.04 -14.51 27.65
N ALA A 323 -5.47 -13.48 26.94
CA ALA A 323 -5.13 -13.29 25.53
C ALA A 323 -3.65 -12.91 25.35
N PRO A 324 -3.00 -13.28 24.24
CA PRO A 324 -1.64 -12.87 23.92
C PRO A 324 -1.51 -11.34 23.81
N SER A 325 -0.46 -10.78 24.41
CA SER A 325 -0.24 -9.31 24.40
C SER A 325 0.01 -8.74 23.00
N ASN A 326 0.52 -9.53 22.06
CA ASN A 326 0.75 -9.12 20.68
C ASN A 326 -0.55 -8.94 19.86
N TRP A 327 -1.71 -9.34 20.38
CA TRP A 327 -3.02 -9.11 19.74
C TRP A 327 -3.36 -7.63 19.60
N ILE A 328 -2.65 -6.75 20.30
CA ILE A 328 -2.78 -5.30 20.07
C ILE A 328 -2.52 -4.94 18.59
N GLY A 329 -1.65 -5.68 17.90
CA GLY A 329 -1.37 -5.49 16.48
C GLY A 329 -2.53 -5.83 15.55
N SER A 330 -3.52 -6.61 16.02
CA SER A 330 -4.76 -6.91 15.27
C SER A 330 -5.87 -5.90 15.52
N ALA A 331 -5.76 -5.06 16.55
CA ALA A 331 -6.84 -4.19 16.99
C ALA A 331 -7.15 -3.09 15.96
N GLU A 332 -6.13 -2.47 15.40
CA GLU A 332 -6.31 -1.40 14.41
C GLU A 332 -6.88 -1.91 13.08
N PRO A 333 -6.38 -3.02 12.45
CA PRO A 333 -6.95 -3.54 11.21
C PRO A 333 -8.45 -3.90 11.30
N VAL A 334 -8.91 -4.35 12.46
CA VAL A 334 -10.36 -4.58 12.69
C VAL A 334 -11.15 -3.29 12.52
N TRP A 335 -10.67 -2.20 13.12
CA TRP A 335 -11.33 -0.90 12.99
C TRP A 335 -11.25 -0.35 11.57
N ILE A 336 -10.16 -0.56 10.84
CA ILE A 336 -10.07 -0.20 9.42
C ILE A 336 -11.14 -0.94 8.60
N ILE A 337 -11.28 -2.26 8.78
CA ILE A 337 -12.29 -3.05 8.08
C ILE A 337 -13.71 -2.53 8.40
N ALA A 338 -13.99 -2.25 9.68
CA ALA A 338 -15.30 -1.79 10.11
C ALA A 338 -15.62 -0.35 9.64
N LEU A 339 -14.62 0.55 9.68
CA LEU A 339 -14.84 1.98 9.42
C LEU A 339 -14.64 2.39 7.96
N SER A 340 -13.90 1.60 7.13
CA SER A 340 -13.68 1.93 5.72
C SER A 340 -14.97 2.16 4.94
N PRO A 341 -16.03 1.32 5.04
CA PRO A 341 -17.30 1.60 4.37
C PRO A 341 -17.97 2.88 4.87
N VAL A 342 -17.88 3.16 6.17
CA VAL A 342 -18.44 4.39 6.79
C VAL A 342 -17.75 5.62 6.22
N PHE A 343 -16.43 5.60 6.11
CA PHE A 343 -15.65 6.70 5.52
C PHE A 343 -15.91 6.86 4.03
N ALA A 344 -16.08 5.78 3.27
CA ALA A 344 -16.46 5.84 1.86
C ALA A 344 -17.82 6.55 1.68
N ILE A 345 -18.83 6.18 2.48
CA ILE A 345 -20.14 6.83 2.49
C ILE A 345 -20.02 8.30 2.92
N LEU A 346 -19.24 8.58 3.95
CA LEU A 346 -19.01 9.94 4.48
C LEU A 346 -18.44 10.87 3.40
N TRP A 347 -17.38 10.45 2.73
CA TRP A 347 -16.75 11.25 1.68
C TRP A 347 -17.66 11.45 0.48
N THR A 348 -18.42 10.44 0.08
CA THR A 348 -19.41 10.53 -1.00
C THR A 348 -20.55 11.50 -0.64
N ARG A 349 -21.06 11.47 0.59
CA ARG A 349 -22.13 12.39 1.05
C ARG A 349 -21.66 13.83 1.19
N LEU A 350 -20.43 14.04 1.64
CA LEU A 350 -19.85 15.37 1.78
C LEU A 350 -19.59 16.03 0.41
N GLY A 351 -19.25 15.24 -0.63
CA GLY A 351 -19.00 15.77 -1.97
C GLY A 351 -18.10 17.01 -1.95
N ASP A 352 -18.59 18.14 -2.47
CA ASP A 352 -17.85 19.42 -2.52
C ASP A 352 -17.59 20.06 -1.13
N ARG A 353 -18.29 19.61 -0.09
CA ARG A 353 -18.05 20.05 1.29
C ARG A 353 -16.95 19.28 2.00
N ALA A 354 -16.43 18.21 1.36
CA ALA A 354 -15.33 17.44 1.94
C ALA A 354 -14.09 18.32 2.17
N PRO A 355 -13.38 18.13 3.29
CA PRO A 355 -12.16 18.87 3.56
C PRO A 355 -11.14 18.68 2.43
N THR A 356 -10.39 19.74 2.11
CA THR A 356 -9.31 19.66 1.12
C THR A 356 -8.23 18.67 1.55
N THR A 357 -7.49 18.12 0.58
CA THR A 357 -6.41 17.14 0.84
C THR A 357 -5.46 17.59 1.97
N PRO A 358 -4.91 18.81 2.00
CA PRO A 358 -4.02 19.21 3.09
C PRO A 358 -4.71 19.27 4.45
N ARG A 359 -6.02 19.63 4.49
CA ARG A 359 -6.79 19.60 5.75
C ARG A 359 -6.97 18.18 6.28
N LYS A 360 -7.18 17.20 5.40
CA LYS A 360 -7.28 15.79 5.81
C LYS A 360 -5.97 15.32 6.44
N PHE A 361 -4.81 15.71 5.89
CA PHE A 361 -3.52 15.44 6.52
C PHE A 361 -3.40 16.06 7.92
N ALA A 362 -3.82 17.33 8.07
CA ALA A 362 -3.82 17.98 9.37
C ALA A 362 -4.71 17.24 10.39
N TYR A 363 -5.92 16.85 9.99
CA TYR A 363 -6.84 16.10 10.86
C TYR A 363 -6.29 14.74 11.27
N GLY A 364 -5.64 14.03 10.36
CA GLY A 364 -5.02 12.73 10.69
C GLY A 364 -3.88 12.87 11.70
N VAL A 365 -3.02 13.89 11.55
CA VAL A 365 -1.92 14.14 12.51
C VAL A 365 -2.47 14.60 13.87
N ILE A 366 -3.48 15.49 13.90
CA ILE A 366 -4.14 15.92 15.14
C ILE A 366 -4.83 14.73 15.81
N GLY A 367 -5.57 13.92 15.05
CA GLY A 367 -6.26 12.74 15.56
C GLY A 367 -5.28 11.73 16.17
N MET A 368 -4.13 11.52 15.53
CA MET A 368 -3.08 10.65 16.06
C MET A 368 -2.49 11.23 17.36
N GLY A 369 -2.20 12.53 17.41
CA GLY A 369 -1.76 13.18 18.64
C GLY A 369 -2.79 13.06 19.76
N PHE A 370 -4.07 13.24 19.46
CA PHE A 370 -5.16 13.04 20.41
C PHE A 370 -5.23 11.59 20.92
N ALA A 371 -5.06 10.59 20.04
CA ALA A 371 -5.00 9.18 20.44
C ALA A 371 -3.91 8.91 21.48
N PHE A 372 -2.73 9.56 21.36
CA PHE A 372 -1.67 9.45 22.36
C PHE A 372 -2.05 10.12 23.69
N LEU A 373 -2.75 11.25 23.69
CA LEU A 373 -3.23 11.88 24.91
C LEU A 373 -4.27 11.04 25.65
N LEU A 374 -5.02 10.18 24.96
CA LEU A 374 -5.98 9.26 25.59
C LEU A 374 -5.31 8.18 26.46
N PHE A 375 -3.98 7.96 26.36
CA PHE A 375 -3.24 7.10 27.28
C PHE A 375 -2.94 7.77 28.64
N LEU A 376 -3.03 9.10 28.75
CA LEU A 376 -2.70 9.84 29.98
C LEU A 376 -3.51 9.40 31.22
N PRO A 377 -4.83 9.18 31.14
CA PRO A 377 -5.59 8.73 32.30
C PRO A 377 -5.19 7.35 32.84
N MET A 378 -4.54 6.54 32.00
CA MET A 378 -4.05 5.21 32.35
C MET A 378 -2.59 5.19 32.81
N SER A 379 -1.89 6.34 32.71
CA SER A 379 -0.54 6.52 33.19
C SER A 379 -0.51 6.58 34.73
N GLY A 380 0.53 6.05 35.35
CA GLY A 380 0.67 6.06 36.80
C GLY A 380 0.10 4.83 37.53
N THR A 381 -0.62 3.94 36.83
CA THR A 381 -0.94 2.61 37.39
C THR A 381 0.33 1.75 37.44
N THR A 382 0.37 0.74 38.30
CA THR A 382 1.51 -0.18 38.41
C THR A 382 1.16 -1.57 37.88
N GLY A 383 2.13 -2.26 37.27
CA GLY A 383 1.93 -3.61 36.74
C GLY A 383 0.90 -3.69 35.60
N LYS A 384 0.28 -4.84 35.39
CA LYS A 384 -0.73 -5.10 34.36
C LYS A 384 -2.14 -4.67 34.83
N ALA A 385 -2.32 -3.39 35.14
CA ALA A 385 -3.56 -2.83 35.67
C ALA A 385 -4.41 -2.08 34.63
N VAL A 386 -3.91 -1.86 33.42
CA VAL A 386 -4.62 -1.14 32.36
C VAL A 386 -5.65 -2.06 31.70
N PRO A 387 -6.96 -1.72 31.70
CA PRO A 387 -7.97 -2.52 31.01
C PRO A 387 -7.72 -2.54 29.48
N ALA A 388 -7.92 -3.69 28.83
CA ALA A 388 -7.74 -3.82 27.39
C ALA A 388 -8.76 -3.01 26.58
N LEU A 389 -10.02 -2.95 27.03
CA LEU A 389 -11.13 -2.34 26.27
C LEU A 389 -10.91 -0.85 25.94
N PRO A 390 -10.52 0.04 26.87
CA PRO A 390 -10.16 1.42 26.53
C PRO A 390 -9.04 1.53 25.49
N VAL A 391 -8.02 0.67 25.58
CA VAL A 391 -6.91 0.66 24.61
C VAL A 391 -7.40 0.24 23.23
N LEU A 392 -8.27 -0.77 23.14
CA LEU A 392 -8.92 -1.14 21.86
C LEU A 392 -9.75 0.02 21.30
N GLY A 393 -10.41 0.82 22.15
CA GLY A 393 -11.09 2.05 21.76
C GLY A 393 -10.12 3.13 21.22
N ILE A 394 -8.94 3.26 21.80
CA ILE A 394 -7.89 4.17 21.28
C ILE A 394 -7.43 3.71 19.89
N MET A 395 -7.33 2.41 19.62
CA MET A 395 -7.01 1.90 18.29
C MET A 395 -8.06 2.28 17.22
N ALA A 396 -9.32 2.51 17.61
CA ALA A 396 -10.30 3.09 16.69
C ALA A 396 -9.93 4.52 16.27
N VAL A 397 -9.36 5.33 17.17
CA VAL A 397 -8.88 6.68 16.83
C VAL A 397 -7.67 6.61 15.90
N PHE A 398 -6.79 5.62 16.07
CA PHE A 398 -5.70 5.32 15.12
C PHE A 398 -6.26 5.05 13.73
N ALA A 399 -7.24 4.14 13.61
CA ALA A 399 -7.87 3.79 12.35
C ALA A 399 -8.58 4.98 11.68
N VAL A 400 -9.34 5.79 12.45
CA VAL A 400 -9.96 7.03 11.96
C VAL A 400 -8.91 7.98 11.41
N SER A 401 -7.80 8.17 12.13
CA SER A 401 -6.71 9.05 11.71
C SER A 401 -6.02 8.53 10.44
N GLU A 402 -5.80 7.21 10.32
CA GLU A 402 -5.24 6.60 9.12
C GLU A 402 -6.16 6.78 7.90
N LEU A 403 -7.46 6.53 8.03
CA LEU A 403 -8.44 6.67 6.96
C LEU A 403 -8.54 8.09 6.40
N THR A 404 -8.05 9.10 7.13
CA THR A 404 -7.97 10.48 6.62
C THR A 404 -6.71 10.75 5.78
N ILE A 405 -5.63 9.96 5.94
CA ILE A 405 -4.32 10.22 5.29
C ILE A 405 -4.01 9.17 4.21
N SER A 406 -4.08 7.87 4.55
CA SER A 406 -3.54 6.80 3.72
C SER A 406 -4.12 6.74 2.31
N PRO A 407 -5.45 6.80 2.09
CA PRO A 407 -6.01 6.72 0.74
C PRO A 407 -5.64 7.92 -0.15
N ILE A 408 -5.34 9.06 0.47
CA ILE A 408 -5.18 10.35 -0.21
C ILE A 408 -3.71 10.65 -0.48
N GLY A 409 -2.80 10.17 0.38
CA GLY A 409 -1.39 10.47 0.31
C GLY A 409 -0.75 10.05 -1.01
N LEU A 410 -1.05 8.85 -1.48
CA LEU A 410 -0.56 8.33 -2.75
C LEU A 410 -1.13 9.11 -3.94
N ALA A 411 -2.43 9.41 -3.92
CA ALA A 411 -3.11 10.13 -4.97
C ALA A 411 -2.59 11.57 -5.12
N VAL A 412 -2.38 12.29 -4.01
CA VAL A 412 -1.82 13.66 -4.06
C VAL A 412 -0.37 13.66 -4.55
N THR A 413 0.42 12.66 -4.15
CA THR A 413 1.80 12.53 -4.62
C THR A 413 1.87 12.39 -6.13
N THR A 414 1.01 11.55 -6.72
CA THR A 414 0.93 11.37 -8.17
C THR A 414 0.53 12.66 -8.90
N LYS A 415 -0.43 13.42 -8.34
CA LYS A 415 -0.90 14.70 -8.92
C LYS A 415 0.15 15.80 -8.86
N LEU A 416 0.98 15.84 -7.83
CA LEU A 416 2.01 16.88 -7.67
C LEU A 416 3.34 16.52 -8.35
N ALA A 417 3.50 15.30 -8.85
CA ALA A 417 4.73 14.80 -9.43
C ALA A 417 5.08 15.53 -10.73
N PRO A 418 6.33 16.03 -10.87
CA PRO A 418 6.86 16.47 -12.16
C PRO A 418 6.89 15.30 -13.15
N GLU A 419 6.61 15.57 -14.44
CA GLU A 419 6.55 14.50 -15.46
C GLU A 419 7.84 13.67 -15.53
N VAL A 420 8.98 14.35 -15.46
CA VAL A 420 10.32 13.72 -15.54
C VAL A 420 10.67 12.93 -14.27
N PHE A 421 10.05 13.23 -13.12
CA PHE A 421 10.39 12.67 -11.81
C PHE A 421 9.23 11.93 -11.13
N ARG A 422 8.28 11.38 -11.91
CA ARG A 422 7.10 10.68 -11.35
C ARG A 422 7.48 9.54 -10.40
N ALA A 423 8.44 8.70 -10.80
CA ALA A 423 8.90 7.57 -9.97
C ALA A 423 9.59 8.04 -8.68
N GLN A 424 10.42 9.09 -8.77
CA GLN A 424 11.11 9.66 -7.60
C GLN A 424 10.16 10.35 -6.63
N MET A 425 9.10 10.97 -7.14
CA MET A 425 8.06 11.56 -6.31
C MET A 425 7.29 10.48 -5.52
N MET A 426 6.99 9.35 -6.17
CA MET A 426 6.42 8.18 -5.50
C MET A 426 7.38 7.59 -4.46
N ALA A 427 8.68 7.54 -4.77
CA ALA A 427 9.70 7.13 -3.82
C ALA A 427 9.72 8.04 -2.58
N LEU A 428 9.57 9.36 -2.75
CA LEU A 428 9.47 10.31 -1.63
C LEU A 428 8.26 10.01 -0.73
N TYR A 429 7.11 9.65 -1.30
CA TYR A 429 5.96 9.23 -0.48
C TYR A 429 6.34 8.04 0.42
N PHE A 430 6.93 6.99 -0.15
CA PHE A 430 7.38 5.83 0.64
C PHE A 430 8.50 6.18 1.62
N PHE A 431 9.39 7.11 1.27
CA PHE A 431 10.43 7.58 2.19
C PHE A 431 9.83 8.33 3.39
N SER A 432 8.75 9.10 3.23
CA SER A 432 8.09 9.73 4.37
C SER A 432 7.50 8.69 5.33
N VAL A 433 6.93 7.60 4.81
CA VAL A 433 6.47 6.47 5.62
C VAL A 433 7.66 5.77 6.29
N GLY A 434 8.74 5.54 5.54
CA GLY A 434 9.96 4.91 6.03
C GLY A 434 10.66 5.73 7.13
N ILE A 435 10.75 7.06 6.98
CA ILE A 435 11.26 7.98 8.02
C ILE A 435 10.39 7.85 9.27
N GLY A 436 9.06 7.92 9.12
CA GLY A 436 8.14 7.78 10.25
C GLY A 436 8.32 6.46 10.97
N THR A 437 8.37 5.36 10.22
CA THR A 437 8.54 4.02 10.79
C THR A 437 9.87 3.85 11.53
N ALA A 438 10.99 4.28 10.94
CA ALA A 438 12.29 4.25 11.59
C ALA A 438 12.33 5.17 12.84
N MET A 439 11.69 6.35 12.75
CA MET A 439 11.57 7.30 13.85
C MET A 439 10.75 6.72 15.02
N SER A 440 9.77 5.84 14.78
CA SER A 440 9.06 5.17 15.87
C SER A 440 10.01 4.40 16.78
N GLY A 441 11.03 3.74 16.22
CA GLY A 441 12.10 3.07 16.97
C GLY A 441 13.02 4.05 17.71
N VAL A 442 13.28 5.24 17.13
CA VAL A 442 14.04 6.30 17.80
C VAL A 442 13.27 6.83 19.02
N LEU A 443 11.98 7.12 18.85
CA LEU A 443 11.09 7.60 19.91
C LEU A 443 10.93 6.56 21.02
N ALA A 444 10.82 5.27 20.66
CA ALA A 444 10.65 4.18 21.61
C ALA A 444 11.78 4.04 22.63
N ARG A 445 12.99 4.56 22.33
CA ARG A 445 14.12 4.57 23.27
C ARG A 445 13.87 5.46 24.50
N HIS A 446 13.01 6.45 24.35
CA HIS A 446 12.65 7.39 25.43
C HIS A 446 11.43 6.91 26.23
N TYR A 447 10.80 5.81 25.81
CA TYR A 447 9.69 5.23 26.54
C TYR A 447 10.17 4.43 27.75
N SER A 448 9.58 4.74 28.90
CA SER A 448 9.76 3.99 30.14
C SER A 448 8.42 3.88 30.87
N PRO A 449 8.08 2.72 31.46
CA PRO A 449 6.88 2.57 32.27
C PRO A 449 6.77 3.54 33.46
N ARG A 450 7.91 4.10 33.91
CA ARG A 450 7.96 5.10 34.99
C ARG A 450 7.62 6.52 34.53
N HIS A 451 7.71 6.82 33.22
CA HIS A 451 7.55 8.15 32.65
C HIS A 451 6.50 8.17 31.53
N GLU A 452 5.48 7.31 31.61
CA GLU A 452 4.42 7.18 30.59
C GLU A 452 3.70 8.50 30.35
N PHE A 453 3.34 9.22 31.44
CA PHE A 453 2.64 10.50 31.34
C PHE A 453 3.45 11.51 30.52
N ALA A 454 4.74 11.66 30.81
CA ALA A 454 5.61 12.57 30.06
C ALA A 454 5.76 12.12 28.60
N TYR A 455 5.91 10.81 28.36
CA TYR A 455 6.09 10.26 27.02
C TYR A 455 4.85 10.50 26.14
N PHE A 456 3.69 9.99 26.56
CA PHE A 456 2.45 10.11 25.79
C PHE A 456 1.98 11.56 25.68
N GLY A 457 2.12 12.34 26.75
CA GLY A 457 1.76 13.75 26.79
C GLY A 457 2.60 14.60 25.83
N THR A 458 3.94 14.43 25.87
CA THR A 458 4.84 15.20 24.99
C THR A 458 4.64 14.85 23.54
N ILE A 459 4.61 13.56 23.19
CA ILE A 459 4.45 13.11 21.81
C ILE A 459 3.08 13.51 21.25
N GLY A 460 2.01 13.32 22.04
CA GLY A 460 0.67 13.72 21.66
C GLY A 460 0.55 15.23 21.43
N ALA A 461 1.08 16.04 22.36
CA ALA A 461 1.07 17.49 22.24
C ALA A 461 1.87 18.00 21.02
N VAL A 462 3.08 17.47 20.81
CA VAL A 462 3.92 17.81 19.63
C VAL A 462 3.20 17.47 18.34
N ALA A 463 2.57 16.31 18.24
CA ALA A 463 1.80 15.91 17.06
C ALA A 463 0.61 16.87 16.80
N ILE A 464 -0.13 17.25 17.83
CA ILE A 464 -1.22 18.21 17.71
C ILE A 464 -0.70 19.58 17.22
N VAL A 465 0.41 20.06 17.77
CA VAL A 465 1.04 21.32 17.31
C VAL A 465 1.45 21.21 15.84
N VAL A 466 2.12 20.13 15.44
CA VAL A 466 2.46 19.90 14.03
C VAL A 466 1.20 19.88 13.16
N GLY A 467 0.14 19.20 13.60
CA GLY A 467 -1.12 19.16 12.87
C GLY A 467 -1.74 20.55 12.69
N PHE A 468 -1.69 21.41 13.71
CA PHE A 468 -2.13 22.81 13.59
C PHE A 468 -1.24 23.63 12.66
N VAL A 469 0.07 23.42 12.66
CA VAL A 469 0.99 24.05 11.69
C VAL A 469 0.62 23.62 10.27
N VAL A 470 0.38 22.34 10.02
CA VAL A 470 -0.08 21.82 8.73
C VAL A 470 -1.43 22.44 8.34
N PHE A 471 -2.33 22.58 9.31
CA PHE A 471 -3.62 23.23 9.08
C PHE A 471 -3.45 24.72 8.69
N ALA A 472 -2.57 25.45 9.36
CA ALA A 472 -2.28 26.86 9.07
C ALA A 472 -1.65 27.07 7.68
N VAL A 473 -0.80 26.14 7.21
CA VAL A 473 -0.20 26.22 5.87
C VAL A 473 -1.11 25.68 4.76
N THR A 474 -2.26 25.09 5.08
CA THR A 474 -3.23 24.55 4.11
C THR A 474 -3.58 25.51 2.97
N PRO A 475 -3.92 26.81 3.22
CA PRO A 475 -4.27 27.74 2.14
C PRO A 475 -3.11 27.94 1.14
N TRP A 476 -1.88 27.96 1.64
CA TRP A 476 -0.69 28.10 0.82
C TRP A 476 -0.43 26.85 -0.04
N VAL A 477 -0.62 25.65 0.51
CA VAL A 477 -0.50 24.36 -0.20
C VAL A 477 -1.59 24.28 -1.27
N SER A 478 -2.87 24.51 -0.92
CA SER A 478 -4.01 24.41 -1.82
C SER A 478 -3.87 25.32 -3.04
N ARG A 479 -3.50 26.60 -2.84
CA ARG A 479 -3.28 27.54 -3.95
C ARG A 479 -2.23 27.05 -4.95
N ARG A 480 -1.17 26.38 -4.48
CA ARG A 480 -0.13 25.84 -5.36
C ARG A 480 -0.52 24.54 -6.05
N MET A 481 -1.42 23.77 -5.44
CA MET A 481 -2.04 22.61 -6.06
C MET A 481 -3.02 23.02 -7.17
N GLU A 482 -3.80 24.09 -6.97
CA GLU A 482 -4.81 24.61 -7.90
C GLU A 482 -4.20 25.38 -9.08
N ALA A 483 -3.04 26.02 -8.92
CA ALA A 483 -2.33 26.78 -9.98
C ALA A 483 -1.98 25.96 -11.22
N SER A 484 -2.41 24.71 -11.27
CA SER A 484 -2.19 23.75 -12.36
C SER A 484 -3.33 23.62 -13.36
N GLY A 485 -4.40 24.42 -13.25
CA GLY A 485 -5.51 24.39 -14.22
C GLY A 485 -6.46 23.19 -14.14
N GLU A 486 -6.25 22.27 -13.20
CA GLU A 486 -7.22 21.23 -12.85
C GLU A 486 -7.87 21.56 -11.51
N PRO A 487 -9.18 21.85 -11.47
CA PRO A 487 -9.92 21.95 -10.22
C PRO A 487 -9.82 20.63 -9.46
N ASP A 488 -9.65 20.71 -8.15
CA ASP A 488 -9.68 19.55 -7.25
C ASP A 488 -10.87 18.64 -7.62
N GLY A 489 -10.61 17.33 -7.79
CA GLY A 489 -11.56 16.38 -8.42
C GLY A 489 -12.99 16.33 -7.85
N GLY A 490 -13.26 17.02 -6.72
CA GLY A 490 -14.61 17.29 -6.20
C GLY A 490 -15.40 18.32 -6.99
N ARG A 491 -14.75 19.33 -7.59
CA ARG A 491 -15.45 20.39 -8.34
C ARG A 491 -15.92 19.98 -9.74
N ARG A 492 -15.28 19.00 -10.39
CA ARG A 492 -15.71 18.55 -11.73
C ARG A 492 -16.97 17.69 -11.70
N GLN A 493 -17.20 16.91 -10.66
CA GLN A 493 -18.45 16.13 -10.57
C GLN A 493 -19.65 17.05 -10.31
N GLY A 494 -19.50 18.07 -9.48
CA GLY A 494 -20.55 19.06 -9.24
C GLY A 494 -20.90 19.91 -10.48
N ALA A 495 -19.88 20.33 -11.25
CA ALA A 495 -20.08 21.10 -12.48
C ALA A 495 -20.80 20.30 -13.58
N LEU A 496 -20.45 19.02 -13.76
CA LEU A 496 -21.15 18.13 -14.70
C LEU A 496 -22.62 17.90 -14.31
N PHE A 497 -22.91 17.78 -13.01
CA PHE A 497 -24.28 17.65 -12.51
C PHE A 497 -25.07 18.98 -12.57
N ALA A 498 -24.41 20.12 -12.40
CA ALA A 498 -25.01 21.45 -12.53
C ALA A 498 -25.34 21.77 -14.01
N GLU A 499 -24.44 21.42 -14.95
CA GLU A 499 -24.63 21.63 -16.38
C GLU A 499 -25.74 20.72 -16.94
N THR A 500 -25.86 19.49 -16.44
CA THR A 500 -26.97 18.58 -16.78
C THR A 500 -28.32 19.07 -16.21
N ARG A 501 -28.32 19.76 -15.06
CA ARG A 501 -29.52 20.39 -14.50
C ARG A 501 -29.90 21.67 -15.25
N SER A 502 -28.96 22.49 -15.68
CA SER A 502 -29.20 23.72 -16.44
C SER A 502 -29.75 23.42 -17.83
N ARG A 503 -29.26 22.39 -18.53
CA ARG A 503 -29.79 21.96 -19.83
C ARG A 503 -31.22 21.38 -19.75
N LYS A 504 -31.65 20.84 -18.58
CA LYS A 504 -33.03 20.38 -18.36
C LYS A 504 -34.01 21.50 -18.03
N SER A 505 -33.56 22.70 -17.70
CA SER A 505 -34.44 23.85 -17.40
C SER A 505 -34.74 24.75 -18.60
N SER A 506 -34.02 24.61 -19.73
CA SER A 506 -34.18 25.46 -20.90
C SER A 506 -35.02 24.86 -22.06
N SER A 507 -35.59 23.68 -21.87
CA SER A 507 -36.53 23.09 -22.85
C SER A 507 -37.90 22.84 -22.22
N ARG A 508 -38.67 23.91 -22.03
CA ARG A 508 -40.12 23.82 -21.80
C ARG A 508 -40.84 24.00 -23.11
N SER A 509 -41.45 22.93 -23.60
CA SER A 509 -42.78 22.98 -24.25
C SER A 509 -43.47 21.63 -24.03
N PRO A 510 -44.80 21.59 -23.92
CA PRO A 510 -45.52 20.57 -23.16
C PRO A 510 -46.05 19.43 -24.03
N GLY A 511 -45.92 18.22 -23.55
CA GLY A 511 -46.63 17.04 -24.08
C GLY A 511 -46.45 15.87 -23.11
N PRO A 512 -47.53 15.15 -22.76
CA PRO A 512 -47.47 14.21 -21.67
C PRO A 512 -47.08 12.80 -22.15
N CYS A 513 -45.99 12.27 -21.61
CA CYS A 513 -45.80 10.83 -21.59
C CYS A 513 -45.11 10.40 -20.30
N ARG A 514 -45.88 9.71 -19.48
CA ARG A 514 -45.43 8.95 -18.31
C ARG A 514 -44.52 7.81 -18.75
N ARG A 515 -43.51 7.57 -17.99
CA ARG A 515 -42.57 6.44 -17.87
C ARG A 515 -41.16 6.81 -18.29
N THR A 516 -40.34 6.99 -17.27
CA THR A 516 -39.06 6.25 -17.06
C THR A 516 -38.35 6.85 -15.84
N VAL A 517 -38.66 6.31 -14.70
CA VAL A 517 -37.78 6.40 -13.52
C VAL A 517 -37.15 5.02 -13.41
N LEU A 518 -35.89 4.92 -13.82
CA LEU A 518 -34.99 3.82 -13.44
C LEU A 518 -33.76 3.81 -14.39
N CYS A 519 -32.83 4.69 -14.14
CA CYS A 519 -31.43 4.53 -14.57
C CYS A 519 -30.60 5.66 -13.97
N ALA A 520 -30.22 5.53 -12.72
CA ALA A 520 -29.10 6.22 -12.08
C ALA A 520 -28.97 5.76 -10.62
N ILE A 521 -28.66 4.51 -10.39
CA ILE A 521 -28.03 4.03 -9.15
C ILE A 521 -27.22 2.81 -9.58
N SER A 522 -25.97 3.01 -9.90
CA SER A 522 -24.97 1.97 -10.08
C SER A 522 -23.78 2.33 -9.19
N ASP A 523 -23.98 2.28 -7.88
CA ASP A 523 -22.90 2.20 -6.91
C ASP A 523 -22.98 0.83 -6.23
N PRO A 524 -21.90 0.04 -6.22
CA PRO A 524 -21.92 -1.38 -5.85
C PRO A 524 -21.95 -1.67 -4.34
N VAL A 525 -22.37 -0.72 -3.49
CA VAL A 525 -22.40 -0.92 -2.01
C VAL A 525 -23.80 -1.12 -1.44
N VAL A 526 -24.86 -1.21 -2.24
CA VAL A 526 -26.26 -1.32 -1.75
C VAL A 526 -26.98 -2.55 -2.30
N ILE A 527 -26.33 -3.71 -2.44
CA ILE A 527 -27.03 -4.97 -2.74
C ILE A 527 -26.74 -6.01 -1.66
N VAL A 528 -27.36 -5.86 -0.48
CA VAL A 528 -27.58 -6.98 0.45
C VAL A 528 -28.98 -6.94 1.10
N ALA A 529 -29.89 -6.05 0.75
CA ALA A 529 -31.21 -6.04 1.36
C ALA A 529 -32.33 -5.65 0.39
N ALA A 530 -32.58 -6.42 -0.66
CA ALA A 530 -33.91 -6.41 -1.34
C ALA A 530 -34.04 -7.58 -2.31
N LYS A 531 -34.21 -8.79 -1.79
CA LYS A 531 -34.72 -9.92 -2.58
C LYS A 531 -35.87 -10.58 -1.83
N SER A 532 -37.05 -9.97 -1.93
CA SER A 532 -38.31 -10.70 -1.84
C SER A 532 -39.46 -9.87 -2.41
N ARG A 533 -40.20 -10.49 -3.33
CA ARG A 533 -41.42 -10.09 -4.02
C ARG A 533 -41.23 -9.23 -5.28
N ILE A 534 -41.46 -9.84 -6.42
CA ILE A 534 -42.67 -9.80 -7.25
C ILE A 534 -42.39 -10.66 -8.49
N GLY A 535 -43.31 -11.57 -8.75
CA GLY A 535 -43.30 -12.50 -9.87
C GLY A 535 -43.98 -11.94 -11.12
N ARG A 536 -43.67 -12.63 -12.21
CA ARG A 536 -44.45 -12.90 -13.43
C ARG A 536 -45.29 -11.78 -14.02
N GLU A 537 -45.00 -11.46 -15.29
CA GLU A 537 -45.80 -11.81 -16.46
C GLU A 537 -45.47 -10.99 -17.73
N ASN A 538 -45.35 -11.71 -18.82
CA ASN A 538 -45.77 -11.50 -20.21
C ASN A 538 -44.93 -10.67 -21.19
N ALA A 539 -44.24 -11.40 -22.07
CA ALA A 539 -44.53 -11.63 -23.49
C ALA A 539 -44.57 -10.44 -24.48
N CYS A 540 -43.74 -10.58 -25.48
CA CYS A 540 -43.61 -10.03 -26.83
C CYS A 540 -44.95 -9.65 -27.52
N PRO A 541 -45.00 -8.79 -28.59
CA PRO A 541 -44.55 -9.22 -29.91
C PRO A 541 -44.00 -8.16 -30.91
N THR A 542 -43.15 -8.68 -31.82
CA THR A 542 -43.09 -8.55 -33.31
C THR A 542 -43.16 -7.21 -34.06
N ARG A 543 -42.20 -7.09 -34.97
CA ARG A 543 -42.03 -6.45 -36.29
C ARG A 543 -43.31 -6.09 -37.08
N PRO A 544 -43.27 -5.23 -38.18
CA PRO A 544 -42.56 -5.39 -39.44
C PRO A 544 -42.06 -4.07 -40.10
N ALA A 545 -41.07 -4.08 -40.94
CA ALA A 545 -40.94 -4.35 -42.38
C ALA A 545 -41.05 -3.15 -43.35
N ALA A 546 -40.05 -3.10 -44.25
CA ALA A 546 -40.03 -2.72 -45.68
C ALA A 546 -40.14 -1.24 -46.07
N ASP A 547 -39.50 -0.69 -47.02
CA ASP A 547 -38.65 -0.95 -48.20
C ASP A 547 -38.58 0.35 -49.05
N PRO A 548 -38.12 0.52 -50.26
CA PRO A 548 -36.76 0.69 -50.77
C PRO A 548 -36.56 1.89 -51.73
N ARG A 549 -35.36 1.91 -52.43
CA ARG A 549 -34.95 2.64 -53.66
C ARG A 549 -33.98 3.80 -53.44
N MET A 550 -32.82 3.90 -54.07
CA MET A 550 -32.32 3.71 -55.41
C MET A 550 -30.77 3.69 -55.45
N SER A 551 -30.22 2.83 -56.30
CA SER A 551 -28.83 2.87 -56.83
C SER A 551 -28.78 3.76 -58.10
N PRO A 552 -27.69 3.87 -58.90
CA PRO A 552 -26.28 3.42 -58.85
C PRO A 552 -25.26 4.39 -59.45
N LEU A 553 -24.03 3.92 -59.68
CA LEU A 553 -22.91 4.36 -60.55
C LEU A 553 -21.66 4.72 -59.74
N GLY A 554 -20.43 4.24 -59.98
CA GLY A 554 -19.82 3.45 -61.02
C GLY A 554 -18.38 3.17 -60.62
N SER A 555 -17.89 2.02 -60.97
CA SER A 555 -16.48 1.58 -60.89
C SER A 555 -15.66 2.17 -62.04
N PRO A 556 -14.31 2.12 -62.06
CA PRO A 556 -13.63 0.91 -62.47
C PRO A 556 -12.26 0.58 -61.77
N THR A 557 -11.97 -0.69 -61.72
CA THR A 557 -10.65 -1.34 -61.77
C THR A 557 -10.07 -1.29 -63.20
N PRO A 558 -8.80 -1.67 -63.55
CA PRO A 558 -7.96 -2.73 -62.98
C PRO A 558 -6.42 -2.53 -63.07
N GLN A 559 -5.60 -3.49 -62.68
CA GLN A 559 -4.45 -4.21 -63.26
C GLN A 559 -3.33 -4.42 -62.26
N LEU A 560 -3.03 -5.60 -61.78
CA LEU A 560 -2.17 -6.71 -62.27
C LEU A 560 -0.78 -6.31 -62.85
N GLU A 561 0.28 -6.74 -62.13
CA GLU A 561 1.53 -7.33 -62.63
C GLU A 561 2.34 -7.79 -61.42
N ALA A 562 2.52 -9.07 -61.14
CA ALA A 562 3.42 -10.09 -61.66
C ALA A 562 4.76 -10.14 -60.92
N ALA A 563 4.96 -11.24 -60.22
CA ALA A 563 6.23 -11.70 -59.63
C ALA A 563 7.26 -12.11 -60.71
N PRO A 564 8.56 -12.28 -60.36
CA PRO A 564 9.01 -13.66 -60.26
C PRO A 564 10.07 -13.96 -59.15
N THR A 565 10.02 -15.19 -58.67
CA THR A 565 11.08 -16.01 -58.07
C THR A 565 11.89 -16.66 -59.23
N PRO A 566 12.93 -17.52 -59.00
CA PRO A 566 13.88 -17.71 -57.89
C PRO A 566 15.36 -17.85 -58.41
N TYR A 567 16.36 -17.98 -57.57
CA TYR A 567 17.56 -18.79 -57.90
C TYR A 567 18.24 -19.38 -56.65
N SER A 568 18.45 -20.65 -56.73
CA SER A 568 19.21 -21.56 -55.93
C SER A 568 20.72 -21.37 -56.06
N GLY A 569 21.50 -21.73 -55.07
CA GLY A 569 22.95 -21.90 -55.18
C GLY A 569 23.55 -22.45 -53.90
N ALA A 570 23.71 -23.75 -53.90
CA ALA A 570 24.45 -24.53 -52.91
C ALA A 570 25.96 -24.31 -53.06
N ILE A 571 26.76 -24.70 -52.04
CA ILE A 571 27.99 -25.50 -52.06
C ILE A 571 28.95 -25.11 -50.96
N SER A 572 29.11 -26.03 -50.01
CA SER A 572 30.33 -26.63 -49.43
C SER A 572 31.45 -25.71 -48.91
N GLY A 573 31.96 -25.89 -47.75
CA GLY A 573 32.92 -26.89 -47.44
C GLY A 573 33.91 -26.47 -46.35
N THR A 574 34.17 -27.37 -45.46
CA THR A 574 35.41 -27.70 -44.76
C THR A 574 36.04 -26.77 -43.73
N ARG A 575 36.02 -27.22 -42.48
CA ARG A 575 37.08 -27.76 -41.60
C ARG A 575 38.27 -26.85 -41.20
N ARG A 576 38.49 -26.92 -39.90
CA ARG A 576 39.75 -26.90 -39.13
C ARG A 576 40.23 -25.52 -38.59
N GLY A 577 40.44 -25.61 -37.28
CA GLY A 577 41.25 -24.80 -36.42
C GLY A 577 40.65 -24.68 -35.05
#